data_eaac2155531722957546c48e3358601c
#
_entry.id   eaac2155531722957546c48e3358601c
#
_cell.length_a   1.000
_cell.length_b   1.000
_cell.length_c   1.000
_cell.angle_alpha   90.00
_cell.angle_beta   90.00
_cell.angle_gamma   90.00
#
_symmetry.space_group_name_H-M   'P 1'
#
loop_
_entity.id
_entity.type
_entity.pdbx_description
1 polymer ?
#
loop_
_entity_poly.entity_id
_entity_poly.type
_entity_poly.pdbx_seq_one_letter_code
_entity_poly.pdbx_strand_id
1 'polypeptide(L)'
;MAAQTLDDLPTPALILDRAILRRNLKRMSDRLRDAGVALRPHLKTAKSVEIGRMAVEGHDGRITVSTLAEARYFADGGFSDILYGVGIVPSKLPAVAELRRRGVNLRCVTDNVAVARAIAGAARAGDTFSVFIEIDSGAGRAGLPWPDLPGLLDIARILHEAPGVELAGVMTHAGHSYHESTPDGLAAVAEQERRAIVGAAERLRQAGIPCPIVSAGSTPTAVHSRNFAGINEMRPGVYVFNDLDQEFIGSCAPTDLALSVLASVIGHYPHRNQMLIDAGALALSKDISAQEFKPQVGFGTIVDAPVRDMAVVACSQEHGFVGAGEPIPYGNLPVGSRVRILPNHACITAAAYDRYYVVDSELDGGRSVVGTYDRINGW
;
A
#
# COMPACT_ATOMS: atom_id res chain seq x y z
N MET A 1 -21.50 28.42 -9.59
CA MET A 1 -20.62 28.58 -8.43
C MET A 1 -19.20 28.59 -8.97
N ALA A 2 -18.30 29.43 -8.47
CA ALA A 2 -16.88 29.36 -8.82
C ALA A 2 -16.33 27.97 -8.44
N ALA A 3 -15.40 27.44 -9.24
CA ALA A 3 -14.74 26.18 -8.89
C ALA A 3 -13.96 26.37 -7.59
N GLN A 4 -14.08 25.41 -6.66
CA GLN A 4 -13.29 25.39 -5.43
C GLN A 4 -11.81 25.16 -5.78
N THR A 5 -10.95 25.96 -5.21
CA THR A 5 -9.49 25.87 -5.41
C THR A 5 -8.80 25.32 -4.16
N LEU A 6 -7.50 25.04 -4.26
CA LEU A 6 -6.70 24.64 -3.09
C LEU A 6 -6.68 25.72 -1.99
N ASP A 7 -6.80 27.00 -2.36
CA ASP A 7 -6.82 28.12 -1.42
C ASP A 7 -8.09 28.15 -0.56
N ASP A 8 -9.19 27.56 -1.06
CA ASP A 8 -10.48 27.52 -0.37
C ASP A 8 -10.60 26.35 0.61
N LEU A 9 -9.62 25.43 0.63
CA LEU A 9 -9.66 24.26 1.48
C LEU A 9 -9.24 24.57 2.91
N PRO A 10 -9.88 23.90 3.91
CA PRO A 10 -9.32 23.88 5.27
C PRO A 10 -7.98 23.15 5.25
N THR A 11 -7.03 23.56 6.08
CA THR A 11 -5.76 22.88 6.29
C THR A 11 -5.65 22.30 7.69
N PRO A 12 -4.90 21.19 7.88
CA PRO A 12 -4.28 20.40 6.81
C PRO A 12 -5.28 19.59 6.00
N ALA A 13 -5.02 19.39 4.71
CA ALA A 13 -5.87 18.62 3.81
C ALA A 13 -5.05 17.63 2.95
N LEU A 14 -5.62 16.47 2.67
CA LEU A 14 -5.00 15.44 1.83
C LEU A 14 -5.38 15.67 0.36
N ILE A 15 -4.38 15.91 -0.47
CA ILE A 15 -4.56 16.22 -1.89
C ILE A 15 -4.11 15.04 -2.73
N LEU A 16 -4.97 14.62 -3.66
CA LEU A 16 -4.69 13.55 -4.63
C LEU A 16 -4.73 14.11 -6.06
N ASP A 17 -3.64 13.97 -6.79
CA ASP A 17 -3.61 14.27 -8.22
C ASP A 17 -4.09 13.06 -9.03
N ARG A 18 -5.25 13.22 -9.65
CA ARG A 18 -5.92 12.16 -10.42
C ARG A 18 -5.16 11.80 -11.71
N ALA A 19 -4.53 12.76 -12.36
CA ALA A 19 -3.76 12.51 -13.57
C ALA A 19 -2.54 11.63 -13.26
N ILE A 20 -1.81 11.96 -12.18
CA ILE A 20 -0.68 11.14 -11.71
C ILE A 20 -1.16 9.75 -11.26
N LEU A 21 -2.23 9.68 -10.47
CA LEU A 21 -2.83 8.41 -10.06
C LEU A 21 -3.11 7.50 -11.28
N ARG A 22 -3.79 8.02 -12.30
CA ARG A 22 -4.12 7.25 -13.52
C ARG A 22 -2.88 6.73 -14.25
N ARG A 23 -1.83 7.55 -14.36
CA ARG A 23 -0.55 7.11 -14.96
C ARG A 23 0.09 5.97 -14.17
N ASN A 24 0.12 6.06 -12.84
CA ASN A 24 0.65 5.02 -11.98
C ASN A 24 -0.12 3.71 -12.12
N LEU A 25 -1.45 3.78 -12.07
CA LEU A 25 -2.33 2.61 -12.23
C LEU A 25 -2.12 1.95 -13.59
N LYS A 26 -2.10 2.74 -14.66
CA LYS A 26 -1.89 2.24 -16.02
C LYS A 26 -0.53 1.55 -16.17
N ARG A 27 0.54 2.17 -15.68
CA ARG A 27 1.91 1.62 -15.77
C ARG A 27 2.02 0.24 -15.13
N MET A 28 1.49 0.07 -13.92
CA MET A 28 1.51 -1.21 -13.23
C MET A 28 0.61 -2.25 -13.91
N SER A 29 -0.58 -1.84 -14.35
CA SER A 29 -1.51 -2.67 -15.09
C SER A 29 -0.88 -3.22 -16.38
N ASP A 30 -0.28 -2.35 -17.20
CA ASP A 30 0.36 -2.75 -18.46
C ASP A 30 1.52 -3.70 -18.18
N ARG A 31 2.39 -3.38 -17.22
CA ARG A 31 3.53 -4.21 -16.86
C ARG A 31 3.15 -5.65 -16.50
N LEU A 32 2.15 -5.83 -15.64
CA LEU A 32 1.75 -7.16 -15.19
C LEU A 32 0.94 -7.90 -16.27
N ARG A 33 0.17 -7.19 -17.09
CA ARG A 33 -0.51 -7.75 -18.27
C ARG A 33 0.49 -8.28 -19.27
N ASP A 34 1.53 -7.51 -19.60
CA ASP A 34 2.59 -7.92 -20.53
C ASP A 34 3.37 -9.14 -20.03
N ALA A 35 3.48 -9.27 -18.70
CA ALA A 35 4.09 -10.44 -18.05
C ALA A 35 3.14 -11.65 -17.92
N GLY A 36 1.87 -11.52 -18.28
CA GLY A 36 0.86 -12.58 -18.10
C GLY A 36 0.54 -12.88 -16.64
N VAL A 37 0.71 -11.90 -15.73
CA VAL A 37 0.51 -12.04 -14.30
C VAL A 37 -0.69 -11.21 -13.86
N ALA A 38 -1.58 -11.79 -13.05
CA ALA A 38 -2.76 -11.10 -12.55
C ALA A 38 -2.37 -10.02 -11.54
N LEU A 39 -2.98 -8.85 -11.67
CA LEU A 39 -2.88 -7.76 -10.69
C LEU A 39 -3.96 -7.90 -9.61
N ARG A 40 -3.53 -7.99 -8.35
CA ARG A 40 -4.38 -7.89 -7.16
C ARG A 40 -3.90 -6.72 -6.30
N PRO A 41 -4.30 -5.47 -6.57
CA PRO A 41 -3.80 -4.31 -5.84
C PRO A 41 -4.07 -4.42 -4.35
N HIS A 42 -3.10 -4.02 -3.52
CA HIS A 42 -3.28 -3.94 -2.07
C HIS A 42 -3.87 -2.59 -1.69
N LEU A 43 -5.18 -2.54 -1.43
CA LEU A 43 -5.93 -1.31 -1.21
C LEU A 43 -5.79 -0.72 0.22
N LYS A 44 -4.95 -1.31 1.09
CA LYS A 44 -4.59 -0.67 2.38
C LYS A 44 -3.99 0.73 2.20
N THR A 45 -3.38 1.00 1.05
CA THR A 45 -2.81 2.31 0.72
C THR A 45 -3.91 3.33 0.49
N ALA A 46 -4.84 3.02 -0.39
CA ALA A 46 -5.90 3.93 -0.80
C ALA A 46 -7.09 3.95 0.15
N LYS A 47 -7.57 2.78 0.61
CA LYS A 47 -8.77 2.62 1.45
C LYS A 47 -9.99 3.38 0.91
N SER A 48 -10.14 3.44 -0.41
CA SER A 48 -11.20 4.15 -1.15
C SER A 48 -11.77 3.25 -2.24
N VAL A 49 -13.09 3.13 -2.30
CA VAL A 49 -13.81 2.35 -3.32
C VAL A 49 -13.59 2.94 -4.72
N GLU A 50 -13.59 4.27 -4.84
CA GLU A 50 -13.37 4.97 -6.10
C GLU A 50 -11.99 4.64 -6.68
N ILE A 51 -10.94 4.73 -5.86
CA ILE A 51 -9.57 4.40 -6.27
C ILE A 51 -9.44 2.90 -6.53
N GLY A 52 -10.09 2.08 -5.71
CA GLY A 52 -10.12 0.63 -5.91
C GLY A 52 -10.69 0.24 -7.28
N ARG A 53 -11.81 0.85 -7.70
CA ARG A 53 -12.40 0.62 -9.03
C ARG A 53 -11.44 1.01 -10.16
N MET A 54 -10.76 2.16 -10.03
CA MET A 54 -9.75 2.57 -11.00
C MET A 54 -8.56 1.60 -11.04
N ALA A 55 -8.13 1.09 -9.88
CA ALA A 55 -6.97 0.19 -9.77
C ALA A 55 -7.21 -1.21 -10.38
N VAL A 56 -8.47 -1.64 -10.48
CA VAL A 56 -8.84 -2.94 -11.08
C VAL A 56 -9.46 -2.80 -12.47
N GLU A 57 -9.50 -1.61 -13.03
CA GLU A 57 -10.06 -1.37 -14.37
C GLU A 57 -9.30 -2.20 -15.42
N GLY A 58 -10.07 -2.97 -16.21
CA GLY A 58 -9.50 -3.90 -17.21
C GLY A 58 -8.89 -5.18 -16.62
N HIS A 59 -9.10 -5.46 -15.35
CA HIS A 59 -8.75 -6.69 -14.63
C HIS A 59 -9.99 -7.40 -14.08
N ASP A 60 -9.80 -8.54 -13.42
CA ASP A 60 -10.90 -9.38 -12.90
C ASP A 60 -11.49 -8.92 -11.55
N GLY A 61 -11.13 -7.74 -11.06
CA GLY A 61 -11.72 -7.10 -9.88
C GLY A 61 -11.19 -7.58 -8.53
N ARG A 62 -10.17 -8.44 -8.51
CA ARG A 62 -9.56 -8.96 -7.26
C ARG A 62 -8.75 -7.89 -6.53
N ILE A 63 -8.86 -7.86 -5.20
CA ILE A 63 -8.13 -6.90 -4.35
C ILE A 63 -7.55 -7.58 -3.11
N THR A 64 -6.62 -6.90 -2.44
CA THR A 64 -6.11 -7.24 -1.11
C THR A 64 -6.41 -6.14 -0.11
N VAL A 65 -6.76 -6.50 1.11
CA VAL A 65 -7.04 -5.61 2.23
C VAL A 65 -6.26 -6.04 3.49
N SER A 66 -6.14 -5.16 4.47
CA SER A 66 -5.43 -5.44 5.74
C SER A 66 -6.33 -5.63 6.94
N THR A 67 -7.61 -5.24 6.86
CA THR A 67 -8.56 -5.37 7.97
C THR A 67 -9.88 -5.96 7.50
N LEU A 68 -10.66 -6.54 8.42
CA LEU A 68 -12.00 -7.00 8.09
C LEU A 68 -12.99 -5.83 7.92
N ALA A 69 -12.71 -4.67 8.51
CA ALA A 69 -13.46 -3.44 8.23
C ALA A 69 -13.28 -3.02 6.77
N GLU A 70 -12.03 -3.03 6.26
CA GLU A 70 -11.77 -2.81 4.83
C GLU A 70 -12.47 -3.85 3.96
N ALA A 71 -12.45 -5.14 4.35
CA ALA A 71 -13.12 -6.19 3.59
C ALA A 71 -14.63 -5.94 3.46
N ARG A 72 -15.30 -5.51 4.54
CA ARG A 72 -16.74 -5.13 4.50
C ARG A 72 -16.96 -3.90 3.62
N TYR A 73 -16.17 -2.86 3.82
CA TYR A 73 -16.27 -1.61 3.07
C TYR A 73 -16.15 -1.83 1.56
N PHE A 74 -15.15 -2.61 1.13
CA PHE A 74 -14.98 -2.92 -0.28
C PHE A 74 -16.05 -3.88 -0.80
N ALA A 75 -16.51 -4.84 0.01
CA ALA A 75 -17.62 -5.70 -0.35
C ALA A 75 -18.93 -4.90 -0.55
N ASP A 76 -19.23 -3.95 0.33
CA ASP A 76 -20.36 -3.03 0.20
C ASP A 76 -20.18 -2.09 -1.02
N GLY A 77 -18.94 -1.80 -1.41
CA GLY A 77 -18.55 -1.10 -2.64
C GLY A 77 -18.62 -1.95 -3.91
N GLY A 78 -19.02 -3.23 -3.82
CA GLY A 78 -19.22 -4.12 -4.97
C GLY A 78 -18.03 -5.03 -5.32
N PHE A 79 -16.97 -5.06 -4.51
CA PHE A 79 -15.86 -6.01 -4.70
C PHE A 79 -16.23 -7.39 -4.15
N SER A 80 -16.02 -8.42 -4.96
CA SER A 80 -16.42 -9.80 -4.60
C SER A 80 -15.22 -10.76 -4.43
N ASP A 81 -14.02 -10.45 -4.91
CA ASP A 81 -12.81 -11.26 -4.72
C ASP A 81 -11.80 -10.48 -3.87
N ILE A 82 -11.76 -10.76 -2.58
CA ILE A 82 -11.01 -10.02 -1.56
C ILE A 82 -10.06 -10.97 -0.83
N LEU A 83 -8.79 -10.60 -0.73
CA LEU A 83 -7.80 -11.27 0.12
C LEU A 83 -7.58 -10.43 1.39
N TYR A 84 -7.88 -10.98 2.56
CA TYR A 84 -7.44 -10.43 3.84
C TYR A 84 -5.98 -10.85 4.05
N GLY A 85 -5.04 -9.94 3.76
CA GLY A 85 -3.60 -10.19 3.65
C GLY A 85 -2.83 -10.11 4.98
N VAL A 86 -3.48 -10.33 6.11
CA VAL A 86 -2.86 -10.41 7.44
C VAL A 86 -3.21 -11.77 8.05
N GLY A 87 -2.28 -12.40 8.77
CA GLY A 87 -2.48 -13.71 9.39
C GLY A 87 -3.80 -13.76 10.15
N ILE A 88 -4.68 -14.71 9.78
CA ILE A 88 -5.98 -14.88 10.42
C ILE A 88 -5.85 -15.51 11.80
N VAL A 89 -6.69 -15.10 12.72
CA VAL A 89 -6.81 -15.72 14.04
C VAL A 89 -8.20 -16.33 14.25
N PRO A 90 -8.36 -17.36 15.09
CA PRO A 90 -9.64 -18.05 15.26
C PRO A 90 -10.81 -17.14 15.62
N SER A 91 -10.59 -16.10 16.43
CA SER A 91 -11.62 -15.14 16.83
C SER A 91 -12.22 -14.31 15.67
N LYS A 92 -11.51 -14.24 14.52
CA LYS A 92 -11.98 -13.53 13.33
C LYS A 92 -12.70 -14.43 12.32
N LEU A 93 -12.67 -15.75 12.47
CA LEU A 93 -13.32 -16.69 11.53
C LEU A 93 -14.83 -16.46 11.36
N PRO A 94 -15.61 -16.15 12.42
CA PRO A 94 -17.04 -15.84 12.24
C PRO A 94 -17.31 -14.66 11.29
N ALA A 95 -16.48 -13.63 11.33
CA ALA A 95 -16.61 -12.46 10.45
C ALA A 95 -16.21 -12.78 9.00
N VAL A 96 -15.23 -13.67 8.80
CA VAL A 96 -14.88 -14.19 7.47
C VAL A 96 -16.04 -15.01 6.91
N ALA A 97 -16.60 -15.93 7.69
CA ALA A 97 -17.74 -16.76 7.29
C ALA A 97 -18.98 -15.93 6.97
N GLU A 98 -19.26 -14.86 7.72
CA GLU A 98 -20.34 -13.92 7.44
C GLU A 98 -20.21 -13.30 6.04
N LEU A 99 -19.04 -12.76 5.70
CA LEU A 99 -18.81 -12.15 4.38
C LEU A 99 -18.89 -13.20 3.26
N ARG A 100 -18.41 -14.41 3.48
CA ARG A 100 -18.55 -15.49 2.50
C ARG A 100 -20.00 -15.90 2.29
N ARG A 101 -20.83 -15.96 3.33
CA ARG A 101 -22.27 -16.21 3.21
C ARG A 101 -23.01 -15.09 2.45
N ARG A 102 -22.46 -13.87 2.45
CA ARG A 102 -22.95 -12.75 1.60
C ARG A 102 -22.52 -12.86 0.13
N GLY A 103 -21.80 -13.93 -0.26
CA GLY A 103 -21.33 -14.16 -1.63
C GLY A 103 -19.96 -13.53 -1.94
N VAL A 104 -19.27 -12.99 -0.94
CA VAL A 104 -17.92 -12.46 -1.11
C VAL A 104 -16.90 -13.62 -1.08
N ASN A 105 -16.11 -13.78 -2.11
CA ASN A 105 -14.96 -14.69 -2.12
C ASN A 105 -13.82 -14.08 -1.27
N LEU A 106 -14.06 -14.04 0.06
CA LEU A 106 -13.06 -13.58 1.01
C LEU A 106 -12.07 -14.71 1.30
N ARG A 107 -10.82 -14.47 0.94
CA ARG A 107 -9.69 -15.35 1.24
C ARG A 107 -8.95 -14.86 2.47
N CYS A 108 -8.45 -15.76 3.29
CA CYS A 108 -7.59 -15.45 4.42
C CYS A 108 -6.23 -16.13 4.29
N VAL A 109 -5.32 -15.83 5.20
CA VAL A 109 -3.95 -16.34 5.16
C VAL A 109 -3.55 -16.88 6.52
N THR A 110 -2.76 -17.94 6.54
CA THR A 110 -2.14 -18.50 7.75
C THR A 110 -0.79 -19.14 7.44
N ASP A 111 0.08 -19.19 8.43
CA ASP A 111 1.35 -19.94 8.48
C ASP A 111 1.38 -20.87 9.69
N ASN A 112 0.22 -21.12 10.31
CA ASN A 112 0.15 -21.77 11.64
C ASN A 112 -0.76 -22.99 11.62
N VAL A 113 -0.24 -24.14 12.07
CA VAL A 113 -0.95 -25.43 12.13
C VAL A 113 -2.19 -25.37 13.04
N ALA A 114 -2.09 -24.67 14.18
CA ALA A 114 -3.24 -24.57 15.11
C ALA A 114 -4.38 -23.73 14.49
N VAL A 115 -4.04 -22.67 13.75
CA VAL A 115 -5.02 -21.87 13.01
C VAL A 115 -5.64 -22.67 11.87
N ALA A 116 -4.85 -23.44 11.12
CA ALA A 116 -5.36 -24.35 10.08
C ALA A 116 -6.38 -25.36 10.66
N ARG A 117 -6.09 -25.94 11.83
CA ARG A 117 -7.05 -26.82 12.54
C ARG A 117 -8.31 -26.09 12.98
N ALA A 118 -8.20 -24.85 13.45
CA ALA A 118 -9.37 -24.03 13.81
C ALA A 118 -10.26 -23.72 12.59
N ILE A 119 -9.66 -23.38 11.44
CA ILE A 119 -10.38 -23.20 10.17
C ILE A 119 -11.11 -24.48 9.76
N ALA A 120 -10.42 -25.62 9.77
CA ALA A 120 -11.00 -26.92 9.45
C ALA A 120 -12.13 -27.29 10.43
N GLY A 121 -12.02 -26.92 11.70
CA GLY A 121 -13.07 -27.09 12.70
C GLY A 121 -14.32 -26.26 12.42
N ALA A 122 -14.14 -24.98 12.08
CA ALA A 122 -15.23 -24.09 11.70
C ALA A 122 -15.93 -24.53 10.40
N ALA A 123 -15.17 -25.01 9.42
CA ALA A 123 -15.73 -25.53 8.17
C ALA A 123 -16.60 -26.79 8.39
N ARG A 124 -16.21 -27.70 9.28
CA ARG A 124 -17.04 -28.87 9.66
C ARG A 124 -18.35 -28.48 10.33
N ALA A 125 -18.42 -27.31 10.94
CA ALA A 125 -19.65 -26.75 11.51
C ALA A 125 -20.57 -26.09 10.48
N GLY A 126 -20.20 -26.10 9.17
CA GLY A 126 -21.02 -25.64 8.06
C GLY A 126 -20.56 -24.33 7.39
N ASP A 127 -19.49 -23.71 7.88
CA ASP A 127 -18.91 -22.54 7.21
C ASP A 127 -17.98 -22.96 6.05
N THR A 128 -17.65 -21.99 5.18
CA THR A 128 -16.68 -22.21 4.09
C THR A 128 -15.52 -21.24 4.18
N PHE A 129 -14.33 -21.67 3.78
CA PHE A 129 -13.14 -20.85 3.81
C PHE A 129 -12.30 -21.05 2.55
N SER A 130 -11.57 -19.98 2.13
CA SER A 130 -10.54 -20.06 1.11
C SER A 130 -9.25 -19.49 1.73
N VAL A 131 -8.16 -20.24 1.68
CA VAL A 131 -6.99 -19.99 2.53
C VAL A 131 -5.70 -20.05 1.72
N PHE A 132 -4.85 -19.03 1.90
CA PHE A 132 -3.45 -19.05 1.48
C PHE A 132 -2.53 -19.51 2.62
N ILE A 133 -1.43 -20.15 2.27
CA ILE A 133 -0.31 -20.35 3.21
C ILE A 133 0.72 -19.25 2.94
N GLU A 134 1.12 -18.52 3.99
CA GLU A 134 2.14 -17.46 3.88
C GLU A 134 3.55 -18.06 3.97
N ILE A 135 4.42 -17.59 3.08
CA ILE A 135 5.83 -17.99 2.99
C ILE A 135 6.68 -16.75 3.28
N ASP A 136 7.65 -16.88 4.17
CA ASP A 136 8.67 -15.87 4.38
C ASP A 136 9.80 -16.04 3.36
N SER A 137 9.93 -15.08 2.48
CA SER A 137 10.98 -15.05 1.45
C SER A 137 12.26 -14.33 1.89
N GLY A 138 12.35 -13.98 3.19
CA GLY A 138 13.52 -13.31 3.77
C GLY A 138 13.23 -12.00 4.50
N ALA A 139 11.95 -11.60 4.60
CA ALA A 139 11.55 -10.39 5.31
C ALA A 139 11.55 -10.55 6.84
N GLY A 140 11.44 -11.78 7.37
CA GLY A 140 11.44 -12.06 8.81
C GLY A 140 10.20 -11.54 9.54
N ARG A 141 9.08 -11.29 8.83
CA ARG A 141 7.88 -10.71 9.44
C ARG A 141 6.82 -11.75 9.77
N ALA A 142 6.45 -12.57 8.81
CA ALA A 142 5.45 -13.63 8.92
C ALA A 142 5.64 -14.62 7.78
N GLY A 143 5.09 -15.83 7.94
CA GLY A 143 5.18 -16.90 6.96
C GLY A 143 6.17 -17.99 7.35
N LEU A 144 6.07 -19.12 6.67
CA LEU A 144 6.99 -20.24 6.85
C LEU A 144 8.34 -19.91 6.19
N PRO A 145 9.46 -20.00 6.93
CA PRO A 145 10.77 -19.60 6.43
C PRO A 145 11.24 -20.49 5.28
N TRP A 146 11.59 -19.88 4.15
CA TRP A 146 12.26 -20.53 3.04
C TRP A 146 13.77 -20.66 3.32
N PRO A 147 14.44 -21.79 2.98
CA PRO A 147 13.91 -22.95 2.22
C PRO A 147 13.33 -24.09 3.07
N ASP A 148 13.39 -24.02 4.39
CA ASP A 148 13.07 -25.16 5.26
C ASP A 148 11.57 -25.46 5.29
N LEU A 149 10.70 -24.45 5.30
CA LEU A 149 9.23 -24.54 5.25
C LEU A 149 8.64 -25.52 6.30
N PRO A 150 9.00 -25.38 7.60
CA PRO A 150 8.51 -26.29 8.63
C PRO A 150 6.98 -26.23 8.71
N GLY A 151 6.32 -27.38 8.73
CA GLY A 151 4.86 -27.48 8.82
C GLY A 151 4.08 -27.18 7.56
N LEU A 152 4.72 -26.85 6.41
CA LEU A 152 4.03 -26.54 5.15
C LEU A 152 3.05 -27.66 4.75
N LEU A 153 3.53 -28.91 4.73
CA LEU A 153 2.70 -30.05 4.33
C LEU A 153 1.62 -30.36 5.37
N ASP A 154 1.89 -30.14 6.65
CA ASP A 154 0.89 -30.36 7.71
C ASP A 154 -0.26 -29.36 7.59
N ILE A 155 0.05 -28.06 7.42
CA ILE A 155 -0.95 -27.01 7.19
C ILE A 155 -1.74 -27.32 5.93
N ALA A 156 -1.05 -27.65 4.83
CA ALA A 156 -1.66 -27.87 3.55
C ALA A 156 -2.61 -29.08 3.55
N ARG A 157 -2.22 -30.20 4.19
CA ARG A 157 -3.08 -31.39 4.33
C ARG A 157 -4.32 -31.08 5.17
N ILE A 158 -4.15 -30.42 6.33
CA ILE A 158 -5.28 -30.03 7.18
C ILE A 158 -6.28 -29.21 6.42
N LEU A 159 -5.84 -28.23 5.62
CA LEU A 159 -6.72 -27.34 4.85
C LEU A 159 -7.33 -28.08 3.64
N HIS A 160 -6.52 -28.85 2.91
CA HIS A 160 -6.94 -29.55 1.69
C HIS A 160 -7.95 -30.67 1.95
N GLU A 161 -7.77 -31.41 3.05
CA GLU A 161 -8.63 -32.53 3.43
C GLU A 161 -9.92 -32.09 4.17
N ALA A 162 -10.00 -30.83 4.60
CA ALA A 162 -11.14 -30.34 5.35
C ALA A 162 -12.32 -29.99 4.41
N PRO A 163 -13.50 -30.65 4.56
CA PRO A 163 -14.70 -30.29 3.81
C PRO A 163 -15.05 -28.80 4.03
N GLY A 164 -15.37 -28.09 2.94
CA GLY A 164 -15.70 -26.66 3.01
C GLY A 164 -14.49 -25.73 3.04
N VAL A 165 -13.25 -26.24 2.96
CA VAL A 165 -12.04 -25.43 2.84
C VAL A 165 -11.42 -25.58 1.46
N GLU A 166 -11.13 -24.46 0.81
CA GLU A 166 -10.31 -24.36 -0.38
C GLU A 166 -8.89 -23.92 0.01
N LEU A 167 -7.87 -24.74 -0.27
CA LEU A 167 -6.49 -24.28 -0.27
C LEU A 167 -6.26 -23.47 -1.54
N ALA A 168 -6.32 -22.13 -1.45
CA ALA A 168 -6.23 -21.22 -2.58
C ALA A 168 -4.82 -21.22 -3.21
N GLY A 169 -3.79 -21.43 -2.42
CA GLY A 169 -2.41 -21.44 -2.87
C GLY A 169 -1.43 -20.96 -1.81
N VAL A 170 -0.33 -20.38 -2.27
CA VAL A 170 0.70 -19.78 -1.41
C VAL A 170 0.86 -18.29 -1.71
N MET A 171 1.24 -17.52 -0.67
CA MET A 171 1.54 -16.10 -0.84
C MET A 171 2.78 -15.69 -0.05
N THR A 172 3.47 -14.66 -0.54
CA THR A 172 4.63 -14.05 0.14
C THR A 172 4.65 -12.53 -0.06
N HIS A 173 5.39 -11.84 0.79
CA HIS A 173 5.64 -10.40 0.66
C HIS A 173 7.09 -10.09 1.02
N ALA A 174 7.87 -9.65 0.02
CA ALA A 174 9.27 -9.28 0.22
C ALA A 174 9.42 -7.89 0.84
N GLY A 175 9.10 -7.77 2.14
CA GLY A 175 9.18 -6.51 2.89
C GLY A 175 10.60 -5.92 2.92
N HIS A 176 11.63 -6.75 2.86
CA HIS A 176 13.03 -6.32 2.81
C HIS A 176 13.40 -5.58 1.52
N SER A 177 12.56 -5.62 0.48
CA SER A 177 12.76 -4.79 -0.72
C SER A 177 12.70 -3.30 -0.46
N TYR A 178 12.10 -2.86 0.66
CA TYR A 178 12.04 -1.45 1.05
C TYR A 178 13.35 -0.90 1.67
N HIS A 179 14.34 -1.77 1.92
CA HIS A 179 15.68 -1.40 2.41
C HIS A 179 16.75 -1.51 1.32
N GLU A 180 16.35 -1.71 0.07
CA GLU A 180 17.25 -1.78 -1.08
C GLU A 180 16.98 -0.59 -2.01
N SER A 181 18.02 0.01 -2.57
CA SER A 181 17.92 1.22 -3.40
C SER A 181 18.59 1.10 -4.78
N THR A 182 19.15 -0.06 -5.08
CA THR A 182 19.77 -0.29 -6.39
C THR A 182 18.88 -1.14 -7.29
N PRO A 183 18.79 -0.85 -8.61
CA PRO A 183 17.98 -1.66 -9.53
C PRO A 183 18.35 -3.14 -9.55
N ASP A 184 19.65 -3.46 -9.44
CA ASP A 184 20.14 -4.84 -9.42
C ASP A 184 19.84 -5.52 -8.07
N GLY A 185 19.96 -4.82 -6.96
CA GLY A 185 19.58 -5.31 -5.63
C GLY A 185 18.08 -5.59 -5.54
N LEU A 186 17.25 -4.66 -6.02
CA LEU A 186 15.80 -4.85 -6.09
C LEU A 186 15.40 -6.03 -7.00
N ALA A 187 16.08 -6.20 -8.14
CA ALA A 187 15.87 -7.36 -9.00
C ALA A 187 16.31 -8.68 -8.33
N ALA A 188 17.38 -8.66 -7.53
CA ALA A 188 17.84 -9.81 -6.77
C ALA A 188 16.83 -10.19 -5.68
N VAL A 189 16.27 -9.21 -4.94
CA VAL A 189 15.20 -9.43 -3.97
C VAL A 189 13.94 -9.99 -4.65
N ALA A 190 13.55 -9.48 -5.82
CA ALA A 190 12.42 -10.01 -6.57
C ALA A 190 12.63 -11.46 -7.02
N GLU A 191 13.85 -11.84 -7.44
CA GLU A 191 14.17 -13.22 -7.77
C GLU A 191 14.22 -14.13 -6.54
N GLN A 192 14.70 -13.62 -5.39
CA GLN A 192 14.61 -14.35 -4.12
C GLN A 192 13.16 -14.61 -3.72
N GLU A 193 12.29 -13.61 -3.81
CA GLU A 193 10.85 -13.71 -3.58
C GLU A 193 10.24 -14.78 -4.50
N ARG A 194 10.54 -14.72 -5.79
CA ARG A 194 10.05 -15.68 -6.78
C ARG A 194 10.47 -17.12 -6.46
N ARG A 195 11.77 -17.35 -6.16
CA ARG A 195 12.29 -18.69 -5.83
C ARG A 195 11.62 -19.26 -4.60
N ALA A 196 11.43 -18.45 -3.56
CA ALA A 196 10.80 -18.88 -2.33
C ALA A 196 9.35 -19.34 -2.56
N ILE A 197 8.57 -18.52 -3.25
CA ILE A 197 7.14 -18.79 -3.41
C ILE A 197 6.87 -19.91 -4.43
N VAL A 198 7.61 -19.95 -5.52
CA VAL A 198 7.48 -20.99 -6.54
C VAL A 198 7.96 -22.34 -5.97
N GLY A 199 9.08 -22.37 -5.24
CA GLY A 199 9.56 -23.59 -4.60
C GLY A 199 8.59 -24.13 -3.54
N ALA A 200 7.91 -23.26 -2.77
CA ALA A 200 6.86 -23.69 -1.85
C ALA A 200 5.66 -24.31 -2.61
N ALA A 201 5.22 -23.68 -3.69
CA ALA A 201 4.15 -24.22 -4.54
C ALA A 201 4.51 -25.57 -5.17
N GLU A 202 5.76 -25.73 -5.62
CA GLU A 202 6.26 -27.00 -6.16
C GLU A 202 6.27 -28.11 -5.14
N ARG A 203 6.69 -27.83 -3.87
CA ARG A 203 6.62 -28.82 -2.79
C ARG A 203 5.20 -29.32 -2.53
N LEU A 204 4.22 -28.43 -2.57
CA LEU A 204 2.81 -28.81 -2.43
C LEU A 204 2.37 -29.73 -3.58
N ARG A 205 2.67 -29.33 -4.82
CA ARG A 205 2.31 -30.10 -6.01
C ARG A 205 2.98 -31.49 -6.06
N GLN A 206 4.25 -31.57 -5.64
CA GLN A 206 4.97 -32.85 -5.53
C GLN A 206 4.36 -33.77 -4.45
N ALA A 207 3.74 -33.20 -3.41
CA ALA A 207 2.98 -33.95 -2.41
C ALA A 207 1.54 -34.27 -2.83
N GLY A 208 1.15 -34.00 -4.10
CA GLY A 208 -0.20 -34.25 -4.63
C GLY A 208 -1.23 -33.21 -4.17
N ILE A 209 -0.82 -32.10 -3.57
CA ILE A 209 -1.73 -31.05 -3.09
C ILE A 209 -1.79 -29.92 -4.14
N PRO A 210 -2.99 -29.60 -4.68
CA PRO A 210 -3.14 -28.52 -5.64
C PRO A 210 -2.71 -27.17 -5.05
N CYS A 211 -1.96 -26.39 -5.86
CA CYS A 211 -1.56 -25.03 -5.53
C CYS A 211 -1.80 -24.14 -6.75
N PRO A 212 -3.05 -23.69 -6.98
CA PRO A 212 -3.41 -22.97 -8.21
C PRO A 212 -2.88 -21.54 -8.22
N ILE A 213 -2.83 -20.86 -7.06
CA ILE A 213 -2.41 -19.47 -6.98
C ILE A 213 -1.03 -19.40 -6.30
N VAL A 214 -0.09 -18.76 -7.01
CA VAL A 214 1.26 -18.43 -6.53
C VAL A 214 1.34 -16.91 -6.51
N SER A 215 1.12 -16.32 -5.35
CA SER A 215 0.89 -14.89 -5.18
C SER A 215 2.07 -14.24 -4.48
N ALA A 216 2.66 -13.22 -5.11
CA ALA A 216 3.85 -12.52 -4.62
C ALA A 216 3.64 -10.99 -4.64
N GLY A 217 4.65 -10.25 -4.26
CA GLY A 217 4.79 -8.84 -4.57
C GLY A 217 4.70 -7.87 -3.43
N SER A 218 5.59 -6.92 -3.57
CA SER A 218 5.57 -5.56 -3.07
C SER A 218 5.58 -4.63 -4.30
N THR A 219 5.48 -3.31 -4.12
CA THR A 219 5.66 -2.37 -5.24
C THR A 219 7.07 -2.46 -5.82
N PRO A 220 8.17 -2.45 -5.02
CA PRO A 220 9.51 -2.57 -5.57
C PRO A 220 9.74 -3.87 -6.36
N THR A 221 9.31 -5.02 -5.83
CA THR A 221 9.51 -6.29 -6.55
C THR A 221 8.63 -6.39 -7.80
N ALA A 222 7.42 -5.84 -7.80
CA ALA A 222 6.59 -5.76 -9.01
C ALA A 222 7.22 -4.88 -10.09
N VAL A 223 7.88 -3.77 -9.71
CA VAL A 223 8.55 -2.85 -10.64
C VAL A 223 9.86 -3.44 -11.17
N HIS A 224 10.67 -4.07 -10.32
CA HIS A 224 12.04 -4.47 -10.68
C HIS A 224 12.20 -5.95 -11.04
N SER A 225 11.17 -6.78 -10.90
CA SER A 225 11.24 -8.19 -11.32
C SER A 225 11.62 -8.31 -12.79
N ARG A 226 12.60 -9.17 -13.08
CA ARG A 226 13.04 -9.53 -14.44
C ARG A 226 12.46 -10.88 -14.87
N ASN A 227 11.85 -11.62 -13.95
CA ASN A 227 11.34 -12.95 -14.18
C ASN A 227 10.10 -13.22 -13.31
N PHE A 228 8.98 -13.51 -13.95
CA PHE A 228 7.72 -13.87 -13.28
C PHE A 228 7.38 -15.35 -13.41
N ALA A 229 8.27 -16.19 -13.97
CA ALA A 229 7.98 -17.60 -14.20
C ALA A 229 7.54 -18.32 -12.92
N GLY A 230 6.38 -18.95 -12.96
CA GLY A 230 5.77 -19.67 -11.84
C GLY A 230 4.93 -18.79 -10.90
N ILE A 231 5.02 -17.46 -10.97
CA ILE A 231 4.11 -16.52 -10.29
C ILE A 231 2.92 -16.27 -11.22
N ASN A 232 1.71 -16.28 -10.69
CA ASN A 232 0.51 -15.96 -11.48
C ASN A 232 -0.33 -14.82 -10.90
N GLU A 233 0.07 -14.25 -9.74
CA GLU A 233 -0.59 -13.08 -9.13
C GLU A 233 0.43 -12.19 -8.40
N MET A 234 0.33 -10.86 -8.56
CA MET A 234 1.16 -9.86 -7.86
C MET A 234 0.29 -8.87 -7.08
N ARG A 235 0.79 -8.48 -5.86
CA ARG A 235 0.01 -7.66 -4.91
C ARG A 235 0.70 -6.32 -4.53
N PRO A 236 1.13 -5.49 -5.51
CA PRO A 236 1.65 -4.17 -5.20
C PRO A 236 0.57 -3.28 -4.56
N GLY A 237 0.97 -2.33 -3.72
CA GLY A 237 0.04 -1.43 -3.04
C GLY A 237 0.38 0.05 -3.21
N VAL A 238 1.53 0.48 -2.72
CA VAL A 238 1.90 1.91 -2.68
C VAL A 238 2.07 2.54 -4.07
N TYR A 239 2.26 1.73 -5.13
CA TYR A 239 2.37 2.21 -6.51
C TYR A 239 1.21 3.12 -6.95
N VAL A 240 0.04 2.99 -6.32
CA VAL A 240 -1.13 3.82 -6.67
C VAL A 240 -0.84 5.30 -6.45
N PHE A 241 -0.11 5.63 -5.39
CA PHE A 241 0.25 7.00 -5.04
C PHE A 241 1.72 7.29 -5.24
N ASN A 242 2.57 6.31 -4.96
CA ASN A 242 3.98 6.46 -4.68
C ASN A 242 4.22 7.51 -3.57
N ASP A 243 5.44 7.62 -3.12
CA ASP A 243 5.88 8.54 -2.07
C ASP A 243 7.40 8.73 -2.15
N LEU A 244 7.98 9.52 -1.25
CA LEU A 244 9.42 9.76 -1.24
C LEU A 244 10.22 8.49 -0.99
N ASP A 245 9.71 7.56 -0.20
CA ASP A 245 10.33 6.26 0.02
C ASP A 245 10.45 5.47 -1.29
N GLN A 246 9.37 5.38 -2.07
CA GLN A 246 9.36 4.72 -3.37
C GLN A 246 10.25 5.40 -4.42
N GLU A 247 10.36 6.74 -4.37
CA GLU A 247 11.26 7.49 -5.22
C GLU A 247 12.72 7.15 -4.91
N PHE A 248 13.10 7.19 -3.62
CA PHE A 248 14.51 7.02 -3.22
C PHE A 248 15.00 5.59 -3.38
N ILE A 249 14.14 4.60 -3.24
CA ILE A 249 14.48 3.21 -3.59
C ILE A 249 14.43 2.95 -5.11
N GLY A 250 14.05 3.93 -5.92
CA GLY A 250 14.07 3.83 -7.39
C GLY A 250 12.87 3.11 -8.00
N SER A 251 11.76 2.96 -7.27
CA SER A 251 10.54 2.32 -7.79
C SER A 251 9.67 3.24 -8.64
N CYS A 252 9.87 4.55 -8.56
CA CYS A 252 9.15 5.55 -9.34
C CYS A 252 10.00 6.82 -9.57
N ALA A 253 9.55 7.71 -10.44
CA ALA A 253 10.13 9.04 -10.61
C ALA A 253 9.46 10.07 -9.67
N PRO A 254 10.10 11.22 -9.38
CA PRO A 254 9.51 12.31 -8.59
C PRO A 254 8.14 12.78 -9.13
N THR A 255 7.94 12.71 -10.44
CA THR A 255 6.69 13.09 -11.13
C THR A 255 5.56 12.07 -10.96
N ASP A 256 5.81 10.96 -10.28
CA ASP A 256 4.85 9.88 -10.05
C ASP A 256 4.21 9.92 -8.65
N LEU A 257 4.58 10.91 -7.82
CA LEU A 257 4.04 11.09 -6.49
C LEU A 257 2.67 11.77 -6.57
N ALA A 258 1.59 11.00 -6.41
CA ALA A 258 0.22 11.48 -6.60
C ALA A 258 -0.38 12.14 -5.35
N LEU A 259 0.22 11.90 -4.17
CA LEU A 259 -0.32 12.33 -2.88
C LEU A 259 0.52 13.44 -2.28
N SER A 260 -0.15 14.44 -1.70
CA SER A 260 0.51 15.49 -0.92
C SER A 260 -0.40 15.98 0.20
N VAL A 261 0.18 16.61 1.22
CA VAL A 261 -0.55 17.30 2.29
C VAL A 261 -0.50 18.80 2.01
N LEU A 262 -1.67 19.44 1.95
CA LEU A 262 -1.80 20.89 1.90
C LEU A 262 -1.76 21.44 3.32
N ALA A 263 -0.94 22.45 3.56
CA ALA A 263 -0.79 23.12 4.84
C ALA A 263 -0.77 24.64 4.68
N SER A 264 -1.04 25.36 5.76
CA SER A 264 -0.89 26.81 5.85
C SER A 264 0.40 27.18 6.57
N VAL A 265 1.07 28.21 6.05
CA VAL A 265 2.14 28.88 6.80
C VAL A 265 1.53 29.67 7.97
N ILE A 266 1.96 29.37 9.21
CA ILE A 266 1.41 30.00 10.41
C ILE A 266 2.43 30.86 11.15
N GLY A 267 3.71 30.86 10.75
CA GLY A 267 4.73 31.69 11.38
C GLY A 267 6.08 31.67 10.67
N HIS A 268 6.83 32.76 10.85
CA HIS A 268 8.20 32.92 10.39
C HIS A 268 9.16 33.13 11.53
N TYR A 269 10.30 32.46 11.49
CA TYR A 269 11.35 32.55 12.51
C TYR A 269 12.74 32.73 11.85
N PRO A 270 13.01 33.96 11.33
CA PRO A 270 14.24 34.22 10.55
C PRO A 270 15.53 33.92 11.33
N HIS A 271 15.55 34.16 12.65
CA HIS A 271 16.71 33.91 13.51
C HIS A 271 17.09 32.42 13.60
N ARG A 272 16.21 31.50 13.18
CA ARG A 272 16.45 30.05 13.12
C ARG A 272 16.41 29.53 11.69
N ASN A 273 16.23 30.38 10.68
CA ASN A 273 15.93 30.00 9.29
C ASN A 273 14.81 28.96 9.20
N GLN A 274 13.70 29.22 9.90
CA GLN A 274 12.56 28.31 10.00
C GLN A 274 11.24 29.00 9.68
N MET A 275 10.33 28.24 9.08
CA MET A 275 8.93 28.57 8.89
C MET A 275 8.08 27.50 9.61
N LEU A 276 6.95 27.91 10.18
CA LEU A 276 6.02 27.01 10.85
C LEU A 276 4.78 26.82 9.99
N ILE A 277 4.29 25.58 9.92
CA ILE A 277 3.06 25.20 9.24
C ILE A 277 2.12 24.47 10.19
N ASP A 278 0.82 24.45 9.87
CA ASP A 278 -0.24 23.78 10.63
C ASP A 278 -0.35 22.26 10.35
N ALA A 279 0.61 21.68 9.68
CA ALA A 279 0.71 20.25 9.42
C ALA A 279 1.85 19.65 10.25
N GLY A 280 1.52 19.06 11.38
CA GLY A 280 2.45 18.36 12.25
C GLY A 280 2.42 16.85 12.08
N ALA A 281 2.80 16.14 13.14
CA ALA A 281 2.91 14.68 13.16
C ALA A 281 1.59 13.95 12.91
N LEU A 282 0.45 14.53 13.26
CA LEU A 282 -0.86 13.93 12.95
C LEU A 282 -1.20 14.03 11.46
N ALA A 283 -0.82 15.15 10.82
CA ALA A 283 -1.08 15.36 9.39
C ALA A 283 -0.09 14.62 8.49
N LEU A 284 1.19 14.50 8.90
CA LEU A 284 2.29 13.96 8.07
C LEU A 284 2.72 12.54 8.47
N SER A 285 2.30 12.06 9.64
CA SER A 285 2.84 10.92 10.36
C SER A 285 4.24 11.17 10.95
N LYS A 286 4.75 10.21 11.72
CA LYS A 286 6.15 10.18 12.18
C LYS A 286 6.98 9.11 11.46
N ASP A 287 6.50 8.62 10.32
CA ASP A 287 7.27 7.70 9.51
C ASP A 287 8.45 8.45 8.86
N ILE A 288 9.64 7.91 9.08
CA ILE A 288 10.90 8.46 8.60
C ILE A 288 11.64 7.50 7.67
N SER A 289 10.93 6.52 7.09
CA SER A 289 11.53 5.47 6.23
C SER A 289 12.40 6.04 5.12
N ALA A 290 11.96 7.12 4.47
CA ALA A 290 12.72 7.78 3.41
C ALA A 290 14.06 8.40 3.90
N GLN A 291 14.22 8.67 5.20
CA GLN A 291 15.47 9.17 5.77
C GLN A 291 16.60 8.14 5.76
N GLU A 292 16.29 6.84 5.62
CA GLU A 292 17.31 5.80 5.43
C GLU A 292 18.18 6.10 4.19
N PHE A 293 17.56 6.63 3.14
CA PHE A 293 18.22 6.94 1.86
C PHE A 293 18.64 8.40 1.74
N LYS A 294 17.84 9.32 2.28
CA LYS A 294 18.04 10.76 2.14
C LYS A 294 17.63 11.50 3.43
N PRO A 295 18.53 11.59 4.43
CA PRO A 295 18.20 12.13 5.77
C PRO A 295 17.60 13.54 5.77
N GLN A 296 17.96 14.39 4.79
CA GLN A 296 17.50 15.79 4.71
C GLN A 296 16.02 15.96 4.37
N VAL A 297 15.30 14.91 3.95
CA VAL A 297 13.85 15.03 3.66
C VAL A 297 12.98 15.21 4.89
N GLY A 298 13.54 14.94 6.09
CA GLY A 298 12.79 15.08 7.33
C GLY A 298 11.50 14.28 7.34
N PHE A 299 10.37 14.96 7.57
CA PHE A 299 9.01 14.40 7.57
C PHE A 299 8.26 14.67 6.25
N GLY A 300 8.97 15.09 5.21
CA GLY A 300 8.45 15.36 3.88
C GLY A 300 9.03 16.62 3.26
N THR A 301 9.00 16.70 1.93
CA THR A 301 9.57 17.81 1.15
C THR A 301 8.49 18.76 0.65
N ILE A 302 8.83 20.04 0.54
CA ILE A 302 7.90 21.08 0.03
C ILE A 302 7.87 21.02 -1.50
N VAL A 303 6.67 20.94 -2.07
CA VAL A 303 6.45 21.02 -3.52
C VAL A 303 6.70 22.44 -4.01
N ASP A 304 7.34 22.58 -5.16
CA ASP A 304 7.67 23.88 -5.78
C ASP A 304 8.36 24.85 -4.81
N ALA A 305 9.22 24.29 -3.96
CA ALA A 305 9.97 25.05 -2.96
C ALA A 305 10.81 26.15 -3.61
N PRO A 306 10.79 27.38 -3.07
CA PRO A 306 11.56 28.50 -3.62
C PRO A 306 13.08 28.35 -3.41
N VAL A 307 13.51 27.45 -2.53
CA VAL A 307 14.92 27.09 -2.29
C VAL A 307 15.05 25.56 -2.21
N ARG A 308 16.26 25.08 -2.52
CA ARG A 308 16.54 23.64 -2.53
C ARG A 308 16.42 23.01 -1.14
N ASP A 309 16.12 21.73 -1.12
CA ASP A 309 16.04 20.90 0.09
C ASP A 309 15.17 21.50 1.21
N MET A 310 14.12 22.24 0.83
CA MET A 310 13.14 22.75 1.77
C MET A 310 12.23 21.62 2.22
N ALA A 311 12.28 21.29 3.51
CA ALA A 311 11.59 20.12 4.07
C ALA A 311 11.02 20.40 5.46
N VAL A 312 10.11 19.56 5.92
CA VAL A 312 9.63 19.55 7.30
C VAL A 312 10.66 18.83 8.15
N VAL A 313 11.58 19.59 8.78
CA VAL A 313 12.72 19.05 9.52
C VAL A 313 12.39 18.53 10.91
N ALA A 314 11.26 18.96 11.48
CA ALA A 314 10.75 18.50 12.77
C ALA A 314 9.23 18.62 12.84
N CYS A 315 8.59 17.81 13.68
CA CYS A 315 7.16 17.85 13.95
C CYS A 315 6.86 17.83 15.45
N SER A 316 6.02 18.75 15.90
CA SER A 316 5.15 18.56 17.06
C SER A 316 3.83 17.92 16.59
N GLN A 317 2.85 17.75 17.50
CA GLN A 317 1.60 17.09 17.14
C GLN A 317 0.89 17.79 15.96
N GLU A 318 0.68 19.12 16.06
CA GLU A 318 -0.05 19.93 15.07
C GLU A 318 0.85 20.92 14.31
N HIS A 319 2.14 20.96 14.60
CA HIS A 319 3.07 21.93 14.01
C HIS A 319 4.18 21.23 13.26
N GLY A 320 4.38 21.61 12.00
CA GLY A 320 5.53 21.25 11.19
C GLY A 320 6.55 22.40 11.16
N PHE A 321 7.82 22.08 11.43
CA PHE A 321 8.91 23.02 11.34
C PHE A 321 9.60 22.86 9.99
N VAL A 322 9.43 23.84 9.11
CA VAL A 322 10.04 23.82 7.78
C VAL A 322 11.38 24.52 7.85
N GLY A 323 12.41 23.85 7.35
CA GLY A 323 13.79 24.38 7.22
C GLY A 323 14.33 24.15 5.82
N ALA A 324 15.45 24.82 5.52
CA ALA A 324 16.22 24.66 4.30
C ALA A 324 17.71 24.86 4.56
N GLY A 325 18.54 24.34 3.68
CA GLY A 325 20.00 24.59 3.73
C GLY A 325 20.40 26.02 3.37
N GLU A 326 19.52 26.74 2.66
CA GLU A 326 19.67 28.13 2.25
C GLU A 326 18.67 29.03 3.01
N PRO A 327 18.89 30.37 3.06
CA PRO A 327 17.94 31.30 3.67
C PRO A 327 16.55 31.20 3.01
N ILE A 328 15.52 30.99 3.83
CA ILE A 328 14.12 30.92 3.36
C ILE A 328 13.67 32.30 2.91
N PRO A 329 13.16 32.46 1.67
CA PRO A 329 12.64 33.73 1.17
C PRO A 329 11.20 33.98 1.69
N TYR A 330 11.07 34.39 2.94
CA TYR A 330 9.78 34.55 3.63
C TYR A 330 8.78 35.44 2.91
N GLY A 331 9.28 36.40 2.08
CA GLY A 331 8.41 37.26 1.27
C GLY A 331 7.64 36.50 0.20
N ASN A 332 8.13 35.35 -0.27
CA ASN A 332 7.45 34.50 -1.25
C ASN A 332 6.43 33.55 -0.59
N LEU A 333 6.52 33.37 0.73
CA LEU A 333 5.70 32.46 1.54
C LEU A 333 5.13 33.20 2.74
N PRO A 334 4.31 34.28 2.56
CA PRO A 334 3.75 35.02 3.70
C PRO A 334 2.89 34.14 4.61
N VAL A 335 2.72 34.53 5.86
CA VAL A 335 1.79 33.86 6.80
C VAL A 335 0.39 33.84 6.15
N GLY A 336 -0.24 32.65 6.16
CA GLY A 336 -1.50 32.38 5.48
C GLY A 336 -1.34 31.77 4.08
N SER A 337 -0.15 31.79 3.46
CA SER A 337 0.06 31.09 2.18
C SER A 337 -0.02 29.58 2.34
N ARG A 338 -0.36 28.92 1.22
CA ARG A 338 -0.49 27.47 1.14
C ARG A 338 0.81 26.84 0.66
N VAL A 339 1.18 25.72 1.26
CA VAL A 339 2.29 24.85 0.83
C VAL A 339 1.81 23.42 0.73
N ARG A 340 2.38 22.66 -0.19
CA ARG A 340 2.11 21.22 -0.33
C ARG A 340 3.35 20.46 0.10
N ILE A 341 3.15 19.37 0.83
CA ILE A 341 4.19 18.50 1.34
C ILE A 341 4.05 17.13 0.72
N LEU A 342 5.10 16.62 0.08
CA LEU A 342 5.20 15.22 -0.34
C LEU A 342 5.60 14.38 0.87
N PRO A 343 4.81 13.36 1.24
CA PRO A 343 5.08 12.57 2.44
C PRO A 343 6.16 11.51 2.19
N ASN A 344 6.83 11.12 3.27
CA ASN A 344 7.75 9.97 3.25
C ASN A 344 7.02 8.69 2.88
N HIS A 345 5.88 8.42 3.55
CA HIS A 345 5.11 7.20 3.37
C HIS A 345 3.62 7.52 3.21
N ALA A 346 3.13 7.44 1.98
CA ALA A 346 1.75 7.78 1.62
C ALA A 346 0.69 7.02 2.43
N CYS A 347 0.91 5.72 2.71
CA CYS A 347 -0.06 4.89 3.42
C CYS A 347 -0.32 5.38 4.84
N ILE A 348 0.74 5.72 5.58
CA ILE A 348 0.66 6.14 6.98
C ILE A 348 0.15 7.58 7.08
N THR A 349 0.64 8.47 6.21
CA THR A 349 0.16 9.85 6.14
C THR A 349 -1.34 9.91 5.86
N ALA A 350 -1.80 9.17 4.85
CA ALA A 350 -3.21 9.14 4.51
C ALA A 350 -4.12 8.56 5.61
N ALA A 351 -3.59 7.80 6.57
CA ALA A 351 -4.38 7.14 7.62
C ALA A 351 -5.09 8.13 8.59
N ALA A 352 -4.62 9.37 8.67
CA ALA A 352 -5.22 10.40 9.53
C ALA A 352 -6.43 11.11 8.89
N TYR A 353 -6.66 10.91 7.59
CA TYR A 353 -7.68 11.64 6.83
C TYR A 353 -8.85 10.72 6.46
N ASP A 354 -10.04 11.28 6.36
CA ASP A 354 -11.28 10.58 5.98
C ASP A 354 -11.60 10.69 4.47
N ARG A 355 -10.90 11.56 3.75
CA ARG A 355 -11.09 11.79 2.32
C ARG A 355 -9.86 12.36 1.63
N TYR A 356 -9.88 12.26 0.31
CA TYR A 356 -8.98 12.97 -0.59
C TYR A 356 -9.71 14.13 -1.24
N TYR A 357 -9.09 15.31 -1.26
CA TYR A 357 -9.47 16.36 -2.21
C TYR A 357 -8.75 16.10 -3.52
N VAL A 358 -9.51 15.90 -4.56
CA VAL A 358 -8.98 15.47 -5.86
C VAL A 358 -8.73 16.68 -6.74
N VAL A 359 -7.51 16.79 -7.23
CA VAL A 359 -7.11 17.73 -8.27
C VAL A 359 -6.72 16.96 -9.54
N ASP A 360 -6.48 17.67 -10.65
CA ASP A 360 -6.04 17.04 -11.88
C ASP A 360 -5.05 17.98 -12.59
N SER A 361 -3.77 17.60 -12.54
CA SER A 361 -2.70 18.43 -13.11
C SER A 361 -2.76 18.61 -14.62
N GLU A 362 -3.46 17.74 -15.35
CA GLU A 362 -3.65 17.87 -16.80
C GLU A 362 -4.74 18.89 -17.19
N LEU A 363 -5.61 19.30 -16.26
CA LEU A 363 -6.67 20.28 -16.54
C LEU A 363 -6.19 21.71 -16.35
N ASP A 364 -5.63 22.02 -15.17
CA ASP A 364 -5.26 23.40 -14.81
C ASP A 364 -3.99 23.49 -13.97
N GLY A 365 -3.13 22.49 -14.07
CA GLY A 365 -1.94 22.35 -13.22
C GLY A 365 -2.28 21.92 -11.80
N GLY A 366 -3.48 21.34 -11.58
CA GLY A 366 -3.90 20.83 -10.27
C GLY A 366 -4.30 21.92 -9.27
N ARG A 367 -4.80 23.05 -9.73
CA ARG A 367 -5.23 24.17 -8.86
C ARG A 367 -6.66 24.02 -8.37
N SER A 368 -7.56 23.51 -9.21
CA SER A 368 -8.97 23.35 -8.87
C SER A 368 -9.26 21.98 -8.30
N VAL A 369 -10.13 21.93 -7.29
CA VAL A 369 -10.68 20.70 -6.75
C VAL A 369 -11.76 20.18 -7.69
N VAL A 370 -11.52 19.02 -8.30
CA VAL A 370 -12.44 18.40 -9.26
C VAL A 370 -13.37 17.37 -8.61
N GLY A 371 -13.21 17.12 -7.32
CA GLY A 371 -14.06 16.20 -6.54
C GLY A 371 -13.41 15.77 -5.23
N THR A 372 -14.07 14.84 -4.55
CA THR A 372 -13.56 14.17 -3.34
C THR A 372 -13.74 12.67 -3.46
N TYR A 373 -12.81 11.90 -2.91
CA TYR A 373 -12.95 10.46 -2.71
C TYR A 373 -12.91 10.15 -1.23
N ASP A 374 -13.89 9.41 -0.74
CA ASP A 374 -13.96 9.03 0.66
C ASP A 374 -13.00 7.87 0.98
N ARG A 375 -12.58 7.79 2.24
CA ARG A 375 -11.71 6.73 2.77
C ARG A 375 -12.37 6.06 3.97
N ILE A 376 -12.08 4.76 4.13
CA ILE A 376 -12.32 4.10 5.40
C ILE A 376 -11.08 4.18 6.29
N ASN A 377 -11.28 4.39 7.57
CA ASN A 377 -10.27 4.32 8.61
C ASN A 377 -10.71 3.33 9.71
N GLY A 378 -9.79 3.00 10.63
CA GLY A 378 -10.02 2.04 11.70
C GLY A 378 -9.89 0.57 11.27
N TRP A 379 -10.34 -0.34 12.16
CA TRP A 379 -10.15 -1.79 12.07
C TRP A 379 -11.43 -2.60 12.10
#